data_f877dad9e364f8153eb4ae01f15ccbe1
#
_entry.id   f877dad9e364f8153eb4ae01f15ccbe1
#
_cell.length_a   1.000
_cell.length_b   1.000
_cell.length_c   1.000
_cell.angle_alpha   90.00
_cell.angle_beta   90.00
_cell.angle_gamma   90.00
#
_symmetry.space_group_name_H-M   'P 1'
#
loop_
_entity.id
_entity.type
_entity.pdbx_description
1 polymer ?
#
loop_
_entity_poly.entity_id
_entity_poly.type
_entity_poly.pdbx_seq_one_letter_code
_entity_poly.pdbx_strand_id
1 'polypeptide(L)'
;MTPPPLILASGSATRRHLLTEAGVAFTAHPVAVDEPALRDLAQAQGASAEAVALRLAEAKAERVRAADALVIGADQILVLGDHWLGKAEDLAAARAQLWSLRGHTHGLATAVVACQNGRTIWHHIETPRLTMRRFSSEFLDEYLAAEGHHILGSVGCYRLEGRGVQLFSEIAGEHSTILGLPLLPLLAFLRRFRAIKE
;
A
#
# COMPACT_ATOMS: atom_id res chain seq x y z
N MET A 1 -27.29 8.75 -15.71
CA MET A 1 -27.13 8.70 -14.23
C MET A 1 -25.83 9.39 -13.90
N THR A 2 -25.82 10.25 -12.91
CA THR A 2 -24.57 10.87 -12.42
C THR A 2 -23.71 9.81 -11.74
N PRO A 3 -22.39 9.74 -12.01
CA PRO A 3 -21.52 8.79 -11.34
C PRO A 3 -21.52 9.05 -9.80
N PRO A 4 -21.40 7.99 -8.98
CA PRO A 4 -21.35 8.15 -7.53
C PRO A 4 -20.09 8.95 -7.16
N PRO A 5 -20.16 9.79 -6.09
CA PRO A 5 -18.96 10.40 -5.54
C PRO A 5 -17.94 9.33 -5.14
N LEU A 6 -16.66 9.52 -5.50
CA LEU A 6 -15.57 8.62 -5.14
C LEU A 6 -14.81 9.19 -3.95
N ILE A 7 -14.61 8.36 -2.92
CA ILE A 7 -13.88 8.72 -1.71
C ILE A 7 -12.71 7.77 -1.51
N LEU A 8 -11.50 8.29 -1.30
CA LEU A 8 -10.33 7.51 -0.92
C LEU A 8 -10.15 7.55 0.61
N ALA A 9 -10.41 6.42 1.29
CA ALA A 9 -10.25 6.26 2.73
C ALA A 9 -8.77 6.00 3.10
N SER A 10 -7.87 6.93 2.74
CA SER A 10 -6.43 6.76 2.96
C SER A 10 -5.72 8.10 3.16
N GLY A 11 -4.80 8.15 4.14
CA GLY A 11 -3.86 9.26 4.33
C GLY A 11 -2.60 9.19 3.46
N SER A 12 -2.41 8.11 2.68
CA SER A 12 -1.21 7.91 1.86
C SER A 12 -1.12 8.96 0.73
N ALA A 13 -0.04 9.73 0.73
CA ALA A 13 0.26 10.69 -0.34
C ALA A 13 0.46 9.98 -1.68
N THR A 14 1.12 8.82 -1.67
CA THR A 14 1.39 8.02 -2.87
C THR A 14 0.11 7.51 -3.53
N ARG A 15 -0.84 6.96 -2.74
CA ARG A 15 -2.14 6.52 -3.27
C ARG A 15 -2.96 7.67 -3.85
N ARG A 16 -2.94 8.85 -3.20
CA ARG A 16 -3.58 10.04 -3.75
C ARG A 16 -2.95 10.46 -5.07
N HIS A 17 -1.62 10.48 -5.13
CA HIS A 17 -0.88 10.83 -6.34
C HIS A 17 -1.23 9.90 -7.49
N LEU A 18 -1.24 8.58 -7.28
CA LEU A 18 -1.59 7.58 -8.29
C LEU A 18 -2.98 7.83 -8.89
N LEU A 19 -4.00 8.09 -8.07
CA LEU A 19 -5.35 8.38 -8.57
C LEU A 19 -5.44 9.72 -9.29
N THR A 20 -4.71 10.74 -8.81
CA THR A 20 -4.65 12.06 -9.44
C THR A 20 -4.01 12.00 -10.82
N GLU A 21 -2.84 11.34 -10.94
CA GLU A 21 -2.15 11.16 -12.21
C GLU A 21 -2.96 10.31 -13.21
N ALA A 22 -3.77 9.38 -12.69
CA ALA A 22 -4.72 8.61 -13.51
C ALA A 22 -5.97 9.43 -13.94
N GLY A 23 -6.05 10.72 -13.58
CA GLY A 23 -7.20 11.58 -13.92
C GLY A 23 -8.51 11.20 -13.24
N VAL A 24 -8.46 10.45 -12.15
CA VAL A 24 -9.64 10.05 -11.38
C VAL A 24 -10.03 11.17 -10.42
N ALA A 25 -11.27 11.65 -10.52
CA ALA A 25 -11.79 12.62 -9.58
C ALA A 25 -12.24 11.92 -8.28
N PHE A 26 -11.71 12.32 -7.13
CA PHE A 26 -12.03 11.75 -5.82
C PHE A 26 -11.87 12.79 -4.70
N THR A 27 -12.44 12.50 -3.53
CA THR A 27 -12.17 13.21 -2.29
C THR A 27 -11.36 12.30 -1.37
N ALA A 28 -10.26 12.81 -0.79
CA ALA A 28 -9.49 12.08 0.21
C ALA A 28 -10.11 12.26 1.60
N HIS A 29 -10.37 11.14 2.29
CA HIS A 29 -10.89 11.12 3.66
C HIS A 29 -10.03 10.17 4.51
N PRO A 30 -8.90 10.64 5.07
CA PRO A 30 -8.05 9.82 5.94
C PRO A 30 -8.84 9.30 7.14
N VAL A 31 -8.67 8.03 7.45
CA VAL A 31 -9.29 7.39 8.62
C VAL A 31 -8.22 6.76 9.50
N ALA A 32 -8.43 6.78 10.82
CA ALA A 32 -7.58 6.09 11.76
C ALA A 32 -8.11 4.68 11.99
N VAL A 33 -7.24 3.67 11.85
CA VAL A 33 -7.50 2.27 12.18
C VAL A 33 -6.35 1.82 13.08
N ASP A 34 -6.65 1.04 14.11
CA ASP A 34 -5.61 0.41 14.93
C ASP A 34 -5.02 -0.78 14.15
N GLU A 35 -4.10 -0.43 13.23
CA GLU A 35 -3.47 -1.40 12.34
C GLU A 35 -2.62 -2.43 13.12
N PRO A 36 -1.80 -2.04 14.15
CA PRO A 36 -1.04 -2.99 14.94
C PRO A 36 -1.93 -4.04 15.61
N ALA A 37 -2.96 -3.64 16.32
CA ALA A 37 -3.87 -4.58 17.00
C ALA A 37 -4.55 -5.56 16.04
N LEU A 38 -4.97 -5.08 14.86
CA LEU A 38 -5.56 -5.96 13.84
C LEU A 38 -4.55 -6.96 13.26
N ARG A 39 -3.31 -6.53 13.03
CA ARG A 39 -2.22 -7.39 12.54
C ARG A 39 -1.87 -8.48 13.56
N ASP A 40 -1.65 -8.09 14.82
CA ASP A 40 -1.25 -9.00 15.89
C ASP A 40 -2.33 -10.07 16.12
N LEU A 41 -3.59 -9.66 16.19
CA LEU A 41 -4.71 -10.59 16.34
C LEU A 41 -4.79 -11.58 15.17
N ALA A 42 -4.69 -11.09 13.94
CA ALA A 42 -4.80 -11.92 12.76
C ALA A 42 -3.61 -12.87 12.60
N GLN A 43 -2.40 -12.42 12.94
CA GLN A 43 -1.20 -13.24 12.92
C GLN A 43 -1.29 -14.36 13.97
N ALA A 44 -1.78 -14.06 15.17
CA ALA A 44 -2.04 -15.07 16.21
C ALA A 44 -3.08 -16.14 15.77
N GLN A 45 -3.97 -15.78 14.85
CA GLN A 45 -4.97 -16.67 14.25
C GLN A 45 -4.45 -17.42 13.00
N GLY A 46 -3.19 -17.25 12.61
CA GLY A 46 -2.59 -17.88 11.43
C GLY A 46 -3.10 -17.34 10.10
N ALA A 47 -3.64 -16.10 10.07
CA ALA A 47 -4.07 -15.48 8.83
C ALA A 47 -2.88 -15.13 7.92
N SER A 48 -3.08 -15.17 6.60
CA SER A 48 -2.05 -14.73 5.65
C SER A 48 -1.95 -13.20 5.59
N ALA A 49 -0.81 -12.68 5.13
CA ALA A 49 -0.61 -11.25 4.96
C ALA A 49 -1.63 -10.63 4.00
N GLU A 50 -2.02 -11.35 2.96
CA GLU A 50 -3.04 -10.95 1.99
C GLU A 50 -4.42 -10.80 2.66
N ALA A 51 -4.80 -11.76 3.50
CA ALA A 51 -6.07 -11.71 4.23
C ALA A 51 -6.10 -10.51 5.20
N VAL A 52 -4.97 -10.21 5.85
CA VAL A 52 -4.85 -9.06 6.77
C VAL A 52 -4.83 -7.74 6.02
N ALA A 53 -4.11 -7.64 4.90
CA ALA A 53 -4.14 -6.45 4.04
C ALA A 53 -5.57 -6.15 3.57
N LEU A 54 -6.34 -7.19 3.19
CA LEU A 54 -7.74 -7.06 2.82
C LEU A 54 -8.58 -6.53 3.99
N ARG A 55 -8.47 -7.14 5.18
CA ARG A 55 -9.23 -6.71 6.37
C ARG A 55 -8.92 -5.27 6.78
N LEU A 56 -7.65 -4.84 6.69
CA LEU A 56 -7.25 -3.46 6.95
C LEU A 56 -7.83 -2.48 5.91
N ALA A 57 -7.82 -2.87 4.63
CA ALA A 57 -8.43 -2.09 3.56
C ALA A 57 -9.95 -1.93 3.78
N GLU A 58 -10.66 -3.02 4.12
CA GLU A 58 -12.09 -3.02 4.47
C GLU A 58 -12.37 -2.12 5.67
N ALA A 59 -11.63 -2.31 6.78
CA ALA A 59 -11.79 -1.52 7.99
C ALA A 59 -11.62 -0.01 7.75
N LYS A 60 -10.72 0.38 6.83
CA LYS A 60 -10.57 1.77 6.41
C LYS A 60 -11.78 2.27 5.64
N ALA A 61 -12.26 1.50 4.66
CA ALA A 61 -13.40 1.91 3.84
C ALA A 61 -14.70 1.96 4.65
N GLU A 62 -14.94 1.01 5.53
CA GLU A 62 -16.15 0.92 6.37
C GLU A 62 -16.28 2.07 7.38
N ARG A 63 -15.18 2.74 7.75
CA ARG A 63 -15.21 3.90 8.65
C ARG A 63 -15.75 5.17 8.00
N VAL A 64 -15.76 5.25 6.68
CA VAL A 64 -16.31 6.39 5.95
C VAL A 64 -17.82 6.23 5.81
N ARG A 65 -18.57 7.10 6.49
CA ARG A 65 -20.03 7.14 6.41
C ARG A 65 -20.46 8.18 5.38
N ALA A 66 -20.67 7.76 4.14
CA ALA A 66 -21.14 8.61 3.06
C ALA A 66 -22.20 7.87 2.25
N ALA A 67 -23.45 8.39 2.27
CA ALA A 67 -24.53 7.82 1.51
C ALA A 67 -24.24 7.92 0.01
N ASP A 68 -24.55 6.86 -0.73
CA ASP A 68 -24.42 6.77 -2.19
C ASP A 68 -23.01 6.98 -2.76
N ALA A 69 -21.99 7.16 -1.90
CA ALA A 69 -20.60 7.25 -2.33
C ALA A 69 -19.97 5.86 -2.50
N LEU A 70 -19.02 5.78 -3.45
CA LEU A 70 -18.12 4.64 -3.58
C LEU A 70 -16.84 4.95 -2.80
N VAL A 71 -16.57 4.15 -1.76
CA VAL A 71 -15.42 4.36 -0.86
C VAL A 71 -14.32 3.35 -1.20
N ILE A 72 -13.14 3.85 -1.52
CA ILE A 72 -11.95 3.03 -1.80
C ILE A 72 -11.08 2.97 -0.56
N GLY A 73 -10.87 1.74 -0.05
CA GLY A 73 -9.89 1.43 0.98
C GLY A 73 -8.71 0.67 0.38
N ALA A 74 -7.51 0.86 0.92
CA ALA A 74 -6.34 0.10 0.52
C ALA A 74 -5.36 -0.06 1.67
N ASP A 75 -4.70 -1.22 1.71
CA ASP A 75 -3.61 -1.50 2.64
C ASP A 75 -2.49 -2.31 2.00
N GLN A 76 -1.30 -2.29 2.62
CA GLN A 76 -0.14 -3.02 2.14
C GLN A 76 0.69 -3.52 3.31
N ILE A 77 1.10 -4.80 3.25
CA ILE A 77 1.97 -5.45 4.22
C ILE A 77 3.22 -5.98 3.51
N LEU A 78 4.39 -5.62 4.00
CA LEU A 78 5.66 -6.18 3.54
C LEU A 78 5.93 -7.51 4.24
N VAL A 79 6.24 -8.54 3.46
CA VAL A 79 6.47 -9.92 3.92
C VAL A 79 7.88 -10.35 3.57
N LEU A 80 8.69 -10.64 4.58
CA LEU A 80 10.05 -11.21 4.43
C LEU A 80 10.08 -12.58 5.14
N GLY A 81 10.01 -13.67 4.37
CA GLY A 81 9.80 -15.01 4.94
C GLY A 81 8.48 -15.05 5.74
N ASP A 82 8.58 -15.40 7.02
CA ASP A 82 7.42 -15.44 7.94
C ASP A 82 7.20 -14.13 8.71
N HIS A 83 8.03 -13.10 8.45
CA HIS A 83 7.98 -11.82 9.16
C HIS A 83 7.21 -10.77 8.37
N TRP A 84 6.33 -10.04 9.05
CA TRP A 84 5.65 -8.88 8.49
C TRP A 84 6.30 -7.60 9.02
N LEU A 85 6.71 -6.75 8.09
CA LEU A 85 7.37 -5.50 8.41
C LEU A 85 6.40 -4.33 8.23
N GLY A 86 6.37 -3.45 9.22
CA GLY A 86 5.62 -2.21 9.19
C GLY A 86 6.46 -1.02 8.72
N LYS A 87 5.92 0.18 8.91
CA LYS A 87 6.67 1.42 8.74
C LYS A 87 7.67 1.57 9.88
N ALA A 88 8.86 2.06 9.56
CA ALA A 88 9.86 2.39 10.59
C ALA A 88 9.46 3.67 11.33
N GLU A 89 9.76 3.72 12.62
CA GLU A 89 9.48 4.87 13.49
C GLU A 89 10.48 6.01 13.26
N ASP A 90 11.73 5.65 12.95
CA ASP A 90 12.83 6.58 12.73
C ASP A 90 13.84 6.05 11.70
N LEU A 91 14.88 6.85 11.41
CA LEU A 91 15.92 6.48 10.44
C LEU A 91 16.80 5.32 10.92
N ALA A 92 16.96 5.13 12.24
CA ALA A 92 17.73 4.00 12.75
C ALA A 92 16.96 2.69 12.55
N ALA A 93 15.67 2.67 12.83
CA ALA A 93 14.78 1.55 12.53
C ALA A 93 14.69 1.29 11.02
N ALA A 94 14.61 2.34 10.18
CA ALA A 94 14.64 2.22 8.73
C ALA A 94 15.94 1.58 8.23
N ARG A 95 17.09 1.97 8.79
CA ARG A 95 18.40 1.37 8.48
C ARG A 95 18.43 -0.12 8.81
N ALA A 96 17.97 -0.50 10.00
CA ALA A 96 17.90 -1.89 10.41
C ALA A 96 16.98 -2.72 9.50
N GLN A 97 15.84 -2.18 9.14
CA GLN A 97 14.87 -2.81 8.23
C GLN A 97 15.45 -3.00 6.82
N LEU A 98 16.05 -1.97 6.23
CA LEU A 98 16.71 -2.08 4.91
C LEU A 98 17.87 -3.08 4.93
N TRP A 99 18.61 -3.15 6.05
CA TRP A 99 19.69 -4.12 6.22
C TRP A 99 19.15 -5.56 6.28
N SER A 100 17.99 -5.79 6.92
CA SER A 100 17.35 -7.12 6.94
C SER A 100 16.81 -7.55 5.57
N LEU A 101 16.41 -6.60 4.74
CA LEU A 101 15.91 -6.84 3.38
C LEU A 101 17.05 -7.05 2.36
N ARG A 102 18.27 -6.61 2.67
CA ARG A 102 19.45 -6.67 1.81
C ARG A 102 19.76 -8.09 1.35
N GLY A 103 19.79 -8.32 0.04
CA GLY A 103 20.07 -9.61 -0.57
C GLY A 103 18.93 -10.63 -0.48
N HIS A 104 17.74 -10.20 -0.08
CA HIS A 104 16.56 -11.07 0.02
C HIS A 104 15.43 -10.61 -0.91
N THR A 105 14.58 -11.57 -1.26
CA THR A 105 13.31 -11.31 -1.94
C THR A 105 12.22 -11.17 -0.89
N HIS A 106 11.43 -10.11 -1.00
CA HIS A 106 10.26 -9.87 -0.16
C HIS A 106 9.01 -9.64 -1.01
N GLY A 107 7.85 -9.83 -0.42
CA GLY A 107 6.55 -9.59 -1.02
C GLY A 107 5.90 -8.33 -0.46
N LEU A 108 5.03 -7.70 -1.25
CA LEU A 108 4.16 -6.62 -0.80
C LEU A 108 2.70 -7.05 -0.98
N ALA A 109 2.12 -7.71 0.05
CA ALA A 109 0.70 -8.07 0.04
C ALA A 109 -0.13 -6.78 0.04
N THR A 110 -0.70 -6.44 -1.12
CA THR A 110 -1.40 -5.19 -1.37
C THR A 110 -2.84 -5.47 -1.70
N ALA A 111 -3.76 -4.89 -0.93
CA ALA A 111 -5.19 -5.02 -1.12
C ALA A 111 -5.85 -3.68 -1.39
N VAL A 112 -6.84 -3.68 -2.28
CA VAL A 112 -7.76 -2.58 -2.53
C VAL A 112 -9.19 -3.08 -2.48
N VAL A 113 -10.08 -2.31 -1.87
CA VAL A 113 -11.51 -2.60 -1.78
C VAL A 113 -12.33 -1.42 -2.27
N ALA A 114 -13.52 -1.71 -2.78
CA ALA A 114 -14.56 -0.72 -3.02
C ALA A 114 -15.77 -1.07 -2.15
N CYS A 115 -16.17 -0.12 -1.32
CA CYS A 115 -17.34 -0.24 -0.44
C CYS A 115 -18.42 0.75 -0.85
N GLN A 116 -19.68 0.33 -0.77
CA GLN A 116 -20.84 1.19 -0.93
C GLN A 116 -21.82 0.92 0.22
N ASN A 117 -22.32 1.97 0.83
CA ASN A 117 -23.25 1.88 1.97
C ASN A 117 -22.74 0.96 3.10
N GLY A 118 -21.42 1.00 3.38
CA GLY A 118 -20.78 0.22 4.43
C GLY A 118 -20.59 -1.27 4.11
N ARG A 119 -20.73 -1.68 2.85
CA ARG A 119 -20.50 -3.07 2.41
C ARG A 119 -19.45 -3.10 1.31
N THR A 120 -18.50 -4.03 1.42
CA THR A 120 -17.57 -4.33 0.34
C THR A 120 -18.31 -4.95 -0.84
N ILE A 121 -18.23 -4.30 -2.00
CA ILE A 121 -18.86 -4.75 -3.26
C ILE A 121 -17.84 -5.27 -4.26
N TRP A 122 -16.56 -4.99 -4.05
CA TRP A 122 -15.45 -5.46 -4.85
C TRP A 122 -14.14 -5.37 -4.06
N HIS A 123 -13.23 -6.28 -4.34
CA HIS A 123 -11.85 -6.22 -3.86
C HIS A 123 -10.88 -6.82 -4.87
N HIS A 124 -9.61 -6.48 -4.71
CA HIS A 124 -8.50 -7.07 -5.46
C HIS A 124 -7.26 -7.13 -4.58
N ILE A 125 -6.48 -8.20 -4.73
CA ILE A 125 -5.25 -8.43 -3.97
C ILE A 125 -4.16 -8.86 -4.94
N GLU A 126 -2.98 -8.29 -4.79
CA GLU A 126 -1.75 -8.68 -5.49
C GLU A 126 -0.58 -8.68 -4.53
N THR A 127 0.40 -9.56 -4.79
CA THR A 127 1.63 -9.64 -3.99
C THR A 127 2.85 -9.55 -4.92
N PRO A 128 3.21 -8.33 -5.39
CA PRO A 128 4.46 -8.13 -6.11
C PRO A 128 5.66 -8.58 -5.27
N ARG A 129 6.71 -9.02 -5.97
CA ARG A 129 7.95 -9.52 -5.37
C ARG A 129 9.12 -8.66 -5.81
N LEU A 130 9.94 -8.25 -4.84
CA LEU A 130 11.10 -7.40 -5.06
C LEU A 130 12.32 -8.06 -4.44
N THR A 131 13.42 -8.14 -5.18
CA THR A 131 14.69 -8.67 -4.69
C THR A 131 15.68 -7.54 -4.49
N MET A 132 16.07 -7.30 -3.23
CA MET A 132 17.11 -6.31 -2.93
C MET A 132 18.50 -6.88 -3.26
N ARG A 133 19.32 -6.05 -3.90
CA ARG A 133 20.73 -6.40 -4.13
C ARG A 133 21.52 -6.37 -2.81
N ARG A 134 22.72 -6.97 -2.80
CA ARG A 134 23.67 -6.85 -1.70
C ARG A 134 24.45 -5.54 -1.86
N PHE A 135 23.94 -4.45 -1.27
CA PHE A 135 24.61 -3.15 -1.21
C PHE A 135 25.56 -3.06 0.00
N SER A 136 26.50 -2.12 -0.01
CA SER A 136 27.41 -1.87 1.12
C SER A 136 26.76 -1.02 2.20
N SER A 137 27.41 -0.94 3.37
CA SER A 137 26.97 -0.06 4.47
C SER A 137 27.03 1.41 4.07
N GLU A 138 28.09 1.79 3.38
CA GLU A 138 28.33 3.15 2.87
C GLU A 138 27.22 3.58 1.92
N PHE A 139 26.84 2.70 0.96
CA PHE A 139 25.72 2.97 0.08
C PHE A 139 24.40 3.18 0.85
N LEU A 140 24.14 2.35 1.87
CA LEU A 140 22.94 2.50 2.68
C LEU A 140 22.94 3.82 3.45
N ASP A 141 24.08 4.22 4.00
CA ASP A 141 24.21 5.48 4.74
C ASP A 141 24.02 6.70 3.82
N GLU A 142 24.57 6.66 2.60
CA GLU A 142 24.32 7.67 1.57
C GLU A 142 22.84 7.73 1.12
N TYR A 143 22.21 6.56 0.97
CA TYR A 143 20.78 6.48 0.64
C TYR A 143 19.92 7.13 1.72
N LEU A 144 20.15 6.77 2.99
CA LEU A 144 19.42 7.34 4.13
C LEU A 144 19.64 8.85 4.28
N ALA A 145 20.87 9.31 4.06
CA ALA A 145 21.17 10.75 4.10
C ALA A 145 20.45 11.52 3.00
N ALA A 146 20.31 10.93 1.80
CA ALA A 146 19.67 11.57 0.66
C ALA A 146 18.14 11.57 0.73
N GLU A 147 17.52 10.49 1.19
CA GLU A 147 16.06 10.34 1.26
C GLU A 147 15.47 10.91 2.56
N GLY A 148 16.24 10.91 3.65
CA GLY A 148 15.82 11.43 4.95
C GLY A 148 14.51 10.79 5.44
N HIS A 149 13.67 11.58 6.08
CA HIS A 149 12.41 11.10 6.67
C HIS A 149 11.32 10.72 5.64
N HIS A 150 11.51 11.01 4.35
CA HIS A 150 10.52 10.69 3.31
C HIS A 150 10.26 9.18 3.20
N ILE A 151 11.25 8.34 3.51
CA ILE A 151 11.13 6.88 3.46
C ILE A 151 10.30 6.29 4.58
N LEU A 152 10.09 6.99 5.69
CA LEU A 152 9.30 6.51 6.83
C LEU A 152 7.81 6.39 6.50
N GLY A 153 7.37 7.01 5.39
CA GLY A 153 6.00 6.90 4.90
C GLY A 153 5.64 5.55 4.26
N SER A 154 6.65 4.72 3.90
CA SER A 154 6.48 3.44 3.22
C SER A 154 6.85 2.26 4.11
N VAL A 155 6.22 1.09 3.90
CA VAL A 155 6.45 -0.13 4.71
C VAL A 155 7.83 -0.75 4.51
N GLY A 156 8.53 -0.45 3.43
CA GLY A 156 9.86 -0.99 3.12
C GLY A 156 11.00 0.02 3.30
N CYS A 157 10.70 1.24 3.75
CA CYS A 157 11.66 2.34 3.84
C CYS A 157 12.39 2.64 2.52
N TYR A 158 11.69 2.46 1.38
CA TYR A 158 12.20 2.79 0.06
C TYR A 158 11.11 3.44 -0.81
N ARG A 159 11.56 4.20 -1.79
CA ARG A 159 10.72 4.86 -2.80
C ARG A 159 11.24 4.50 -4.18
N LEU A 160 10.44 3.72 -4.94
CA LEU A 160 10.85 3.27 -6.29
C LEU A 160 10.84 4.40 -7.31
N GLU A 161 10.04 5.42 -7.08
CA GLU A 161 9.98 6.65 -7.87
C GLU A 161 11.18 7.58 -7.65
N GLY A 162 12.09 7.20 -6.75
CA GLY A 162 13.31 7.94 -6.41
C GLY A 162 14.54 7.04 -6.39
N ARG A 163 15.51 7.39 -5.55
CA ARG A 163 16.78 6.65 -5.41
C ARG A 163 16.60 5.22 -4.91
N GLY A 164 15.46 4.90 -4.29
CA GLY A 164 15.15 3.56 -3.80
C GLY A 164 15.17 2.47 -4.86
N VAL A 165 14.99 2.82 -6.14
CA VAL A 165 15.13 1.84 -7.24
C VAL A 165 16.52 1.20 -7.28
N GLN A 166 17.57 1.90 -6.83
CA GLN A 166 18.95 1.38 -6.80
C GLN A 166 19.17 0.29 -5.74
N LEU A 167 18.24 0.10 -4.82
CA LEU A 167 18.30 -0.97 -3.83
C LEU A 167 18.00 -2.36 -4.42
N PHE A 168 17.40 -2.43 -5.62
CA PHE A 168 16.87 -3.68 -6.18
C PHE A 168 17.72 -4.22 -7.31
N SER A 169 17.75 -5.57 -7.41
CA SER A 169 18.27 -6.31 -8.56
C SER A 169 17.15 -6.85 -9.44
N GLU A 170 15.94 -7.05 -8.88
CA GLU A 170 14.79 -7.56 -9.60
C GLU A 170 13.49 -7.01 -9.00
N ILE A 171 12.54 -6.69 -9.85
CA ILE A 171 11.20 -6.23 -9.48
C ILE A 171 10.20 -6.97 -10.36
N ALA A 172 9.31 -7.76 -9.74
CA ALA A 172 8.27 -8.52 -10.41
C ALA A 172 6.89 -8.10 -9.87
N GLY A 173 6.08 -7.49 -10.72
CA GLY A 173 4.75 -6.99 -10.39
C GLY A 173 4.44 -5.64 -11.00
N GLU A 174 3.21 -5.21 -10.83
CA GLU A 174 2.72 -3.95 -11.39
C GLU A 174 3.19 -2.77 -10.50
N HIS A 175 3.69 -1.70 -11.14
CA HIS A 175 4.36 -0.60 -10.45
C HIS A 175 3.44 0.11 -9.44
N SER A 176 2.20 0.40 -9.82
CA SER A 176 1.26 1.06 -8.90
C SER A 176 0.86 0.18 -7.72
N THR A 177 0.83 -1.14 -7.91
CA THR A 177 0.62 -2.09 -6.82
C THR A 177 1.76 -2.04 -5.81
N ILE A 178 3.01 -1.95 -6.27
CA ILE A 178 4.19 -1.80 -5.42
C ILE A 178 4.10 -0.47 -4.65
N LEU A 179 3.61 0.59 -5.27
CA LEU A 179 3.37 1.88 -4.63
C LEU A 179 2.15 1.89 -3.69
N GLY A 180 1.45 0.76 -3.56
CA GLY A 180 0.41 0.52 -2.56
C GLY A 180 -1.03 0.64 -3.05
N LEU A 181 -1.25 0.66 -4.39
CA LEU A 181 -2.58 0.65 -4.98
C LEU A 181 -2.60 -0.14 -6.30
N PRO A 182 -3.26 -1.30 -6.38
CA PRO A 182 -3.50 -2.03 -7.63
C PRO A 182 -4.39 -1.20 -8.57
N LEU A 183 -3.76 -0.29 -9.35
CA LEU A 183 -4.48 0.75 -10.08
C LEU A 183 -5.21 0.20 -11.30
N LEU A 184 -4.59 -0.69 -12.09
CA LEU A 184 -5.23 -1.22 -13.29
C LEU A 184 -6.51 -2.01 -12.99
N PRO A 185 -6.53 -2.97 -12.03
CA PRO A 185 -7.76 -3.64 -11.61
C PRO A 185 -8.81 -2.68 -11.04
N LEU A 186 -8.36 -1.68 -10.26
CA LEU A 186 -9.26 -0.66 -9.71
C LEU A 186 -9.93 0.16 -10.83
N LEU A 187 -9.18 0.65 -11.81
CA LEU A 187 -9.72 1.41 -12.93
C LEU A 187 -10.70 0.56 -13.77
N ALA A 188 -10.38 -0.73 -13.99
CA ALA A 188 -11.29 -1.65 -14.68
C ALA A 188 -12.62 -1.81 -13.92
N PHE A 189 -12.56 -1.94 -12.59
CA PHE A 189 -13.75 -1.98 -11.75
C PHE A 189 -14.53 -0.65 -11.82
N LEU A 190 -13.85 0.50 -11.68
CA LEU A 190 -14.50 1.82 -11.70
C LEU A 190 -15.22 2.10 -13.02
N ARG A 191 -14.67 1.68 -14.19
CA ARG A 191 -15.36 1.76 -15.49
C ARG A 191 -16.60 0.88 -15.51
N ARG A 192 -16.47 -0.40 -15.15
CA ARG A 192 -17.61 -1.33 -15.11
C ARG A 192 -18.72 -0.85 -14.16
N PHE A 193 -18.33 -0.22 -13.04
CA PHE A 193 -19.26 0.37 -12.08
C PHE A 193 -19.79 1.74 -12.52
N ARG A 194 -19.31 2.29 -13.65
CA ARG A 194 -19.66 3.60 -14.20
C ARG A 194 -19.32 4.78 -13.25
N ALA A 195 -18.33 4.60 -12.39
CA ALA A 195 -17.80 5.67 -11.54
C ALA A 195 -16.85 6.59 -12.31
N ILE A 196 -16.21 6.10 -13.37
CA ILE A 196 -15.42 6.88 -14.33
C ILE A 196 -15.86 6.56 -15.76
N LYS A 197 -15.46 7.39 -16.73
CA LYS A 197 -15.75 7.18 -18.17
C LYS A 197 -15.00 5.95 -18.72
N GLU A 198 -15.56 5.32 -19.74
CA GLU A 198 -14.89 4.27 -20.54
C GLU A 198 -13.72 4.83 -21.34
#